data_7f85dbe8aa0866a3888665eae2fbbdc6
#
_entry.id   7f85dbe8aa0866a3888665eae2fbbdc6
#
_cell.length_a   1.000
_cell.length_b   1.000
_cell.length_c   1.000
_cell.angle_alpha   90.00
_cell.angle_beta   90.00
_cell.angle_gamma   90.00
#
_symmetry.space_group_name_H-M   'P 1'
#
loop_
_entity.id
_entity.type
_entity.pdbx_description
1 polymer ?
#
loop_
_entity_poly.entity_id
_entity_poly.type
_entity_poly.pdbx_seq_one_letter_code
_entity_poly.pdbx_strand_id
1 'polypeptide(L)'
;MQIIPWIADGLTIFLFVQYFKDLPKELLEAARIDGASWLRIYAQVVMPLSGPVIATAAILKFLVMYSQQYLWPLLVTQSEAYRPVMVGLQYFFQLNTPWGEVMAYLTIITLPVLIFYLLLQRLFISSIAASGIKG
;
A
#
# COMPACT_ATOMS: atom_id res chain seq x y z
N MET A 1 12.10 8.99 -11.47
CA MET A 1 10.99 9.99 -11.56
C MET A 1 9.59 9.40 -11.35
N GLN A 2 9.38 8.08 -11.47
CA GLN A 2 8.06 7.45 -11.29
C GLN A 2 7.57 7.41 -9.82
N ILE A 3 8.46 7.33 -8.84
CA ILE A 3 8.14 7.12 -7.42
C ILE A 3 7.89 8.42 -6.66
N ILE A 4 8.63 9.49 -6.99
CA ILE A 4 8.65 10.74 -6.21
C ILE A 4 7.25 11.35 -5.98
N PRO A 5 6.36 11.46 -6.98
CA PRO A 5 5.03 12.05 -6.78
C PRO A 5 4.14 11.25 -5.82
N TRP A 6 4.49 9.99 -5.55
CA TRP A 6 3.67 9.04 -4.81
C TRP A 6 4.24 8.68 -3.43
N ILE A 7 5.34 9.29 -3.02
CA ILE A 7 5.97 9.04 -1.71
C ILE A 7 5.02 9.43 -0.57
N ALA A 8 4.30 10.53 -0.73
CA ALA A 8 3.31 10.97 0.23
C ALA A 8 1.98 11.23 -0.47
N ASP A 9 0.90 10.65 0.04
CA ASP A 9 -0.46 10.92 -0.41
C ASP A 9 -1.40 11.08 0.79
N GLY A 10 -2.49 11.83 0.55
CA GLY A 10 -3.43 12.19 1.59
C GLY A 10 -4.09 11.00 2.27
N LEU A 11 -4.38 9.92 1.53
CA LEU A 11 -5.02 8.73 2.09
C LEU A 11 -4.09 8.00 3.07
N THR A 12 -2.84 7.78 2.68
CA THR A 12 -1.84 7.12 3.53
C THR A 12 -1.58 7.94 4.80
N ILE A 13 -1.40 9.27 4.65
CA ILE A 13 -1.22 10.16 5.81
C ILE A 13 -2.44 10.11 6.72
N PHE A 14 -3.65 10.17 6.17
CA PHE A 14 -4.89 10.09 6.93
C PHE A 14 -5.00 8.79 7.73
N LEU A 15 -4.69 7.64 7.12
CA LEU A 15 -4.72 6.34 7.80
C LEU A 15 -3.78 6.31 9.01
N PHE A 16 -2.54 6.77 8.84
CA PHE A 16 -1.58 6.84 9.95
C PHE A 16 -2.01 7.81 11.04
N VAL A 17 -2.53 8.99 10.67
CA VAL A 17 -3.02 9.98 11.66
C VAL A 17 -4.17 9.42 12.47
N GLN A 18 -5.13 8.74 11.84
CA GLN A 18 -6.25 8.13 12.56
C GLN A 18 -5.77 7.01 13.48
N TYR A 19 -4.92 6.14 12.98
CA TYR A 19 -4.36 5.05 13.78
C TYR A 19 -3.60 5.57 15.01
N PHE A 20 -2.77 6.59 14.85
CA PHE A 20 -2.00 7.15 15.96
C PHE A 20 -2.87 7.89 16.99
N LYS A 21 -4.01 8.45 16.57
CA LYS A 21 -4.98 9.03 17.51
C LYS A 21 -5.67 7.98 18.38
N ASP A 22 -5.82 6.77 17.86
CA ASP A 22 -6.45 5.64 18.55
C ASP A 22 -5.49 4.86 19.46
N LEU A 23 -4.20 5.17 19.43
CA LEU A 23 -3.23 4.55 20.34
C LEU A 23 -3.52 4.94 21.79
N PRO A 24 -3.49 3.97 22.74
CA PRO A 24 -3.66 4.26 24.16
C PRO A 24 -2.61 5.23 24.65
N LYS A 25 -3.03 6.37 25.20
CA LYS A 25 -2.13 7.40 25.71
C LYS A 25 -1.30 6.90 26.91
N GLU A 26 -1.87 6.00 27.67
CA GLU A 26 -1.27 5.38 28.85
C GLU A 26 0.07 4.69 28.51
N LEU A 27 0.17 4.08 27.33
CA LEU A 27 1.42 3.45 26.87
C LEU A 27 2.52 4.48 26.60
N LEU A 28 2.15 5.63 26.05
CA LEU A 28 3.09 6.71 25.76
C LEU A 28 3.53 7.43 27.04
N GLU A 29 2.59 7.63 27.96
CA GLU A 29 2.83 8.25 29.26
C GLU A 29 3.71 7.36 30.15
N ALA A 30 3.44 6.05 30.22
CA ALA A 30 4.27 5.09 30.93
C ALA A 30 5.72 5.09 30.42
N ALA A 31 5.91 5.04 29.10
CA ALA A 31 7.25 5.11 28.52
C ALA A 31 7.97 6.44 28.81
N ARG A 32 7.23 7.55 28.95
CA ARG A 32 7.81 8.84 29.37
C ARG A 32 8.22 8.85 30.82
N ILE A 33 7.42 8.26 31.71
CA ILE A 33 7.75 8.12 33.13
C ILE A 33 9.03 7.29 33.31
N ASP A 34 9.20 6.26 32.43
CA ASP A 34 10.42 5.43 32.37
C ASP A 34 11.63 6.17 31.77
N GLY A 35 11.50 7.46 31.47
CA GLY A 35 12.58 8.31 30.96
C GLY A 35 12.92 8.09 29.50
N ALA A 36 12.03 7.45 28.69
CA ALA A 36 12.26 7.25 27.27
C ALA A 36 12.17 8.57 26.49
N SER A 37 13.14 8.80 25.61
CA SER A 37 13.08 9.90 24.64
C SER A 37 11.99 9.67 23.58
N TRP A 38 11.52 10.72 22.93
CA TRP A 38 10.49 10.62 21.86
C TRP A 38 10.88 9.66 20.75
N LEU A 39 12.15 9.63 20.33
CA LEU A 39 12.66 8.70 19.33
C LEU A 39 12.60 7.25 19.82
N ARG A 40 12.90 7.02 21.11
CA ARG A 40 12.81 5.69 21.73
C ARG A 40 11.35 5.23 21.80
N ILE A 41 10.43 6.10 22.23
CA ILE A 41 8.98 5.80 22.24
C ILE A 41 8.51 5.44 20.84
N TYR A 42 8.86 6.24 19.83
CA TYR A 42 8.50 5.97 18.43
C TYR A 42 9.02 4.59 17.98
N ALA A 43 10.30 4.30 18.16
CA ALA A 43 10.91 3.08 17.66
C ALA A 43 10.50 1.81 18.43
N GLN A 44 10.33 1.89 19.78
CA GLN A 44 10.10 0.73 20.61
C GLN A 44 8.63 0.49 20.99
N VAL A 45 7.79 1.52 20.94
CA VAL A 45 6.36 1.42 21.28
C VAL A 45 5.49 1.61 20.05
N VAL A 46 5.60 2.76 19.38
CA VAL A 46 4.68 3.12 18.29
C VAL A 46 4.89 2.24 17.05
N MET A 47 6.13 2.05 16.60
CA MET A 47 6.42 1.28 15.39
C MET A 47 5.99 -0.19 15.47
N PRO A 48 6.29 -0.94 16.54
CA PRO A 48 5.81 -2.31 16.69
C PRO A 48 4.29 -2.42 16.72
N LEU A 49 3.61 -1.48 17.37
CA LEU A 49 2.14 -1.44 17.40
C LEU A 49 1.53 -1.06 16.05
N SER A 50 2.26 -0.35 15.20
CA SER A 50 1.78 0.13 13.89
C SER A 50 1.73 -0.94 12.80
N GLY A 51 2.09 -2.20 13.08
CA GLY A 51 2.06 -3.29 12.12
C GLY A 51 0.78 -3.36 11.29
N PRO A 52 -0.42 -3.33 11.88
CA PRO A 52 -1.68 -3.39 11.14
C PRO A 52 -1.90 -2.23 10.17
N VAL A 53 -1.63 -0.99 10.58
CA VAL A 53 -1.80 0.17 9.68
C VAL A 53 -0.75 0.20 8.58
N ILE A 54 0.48 -0.23 8.88
CA ILE A 54 1.55 -0.37 7.87
C ILE A 54 1.13 -1.40 6.81
N ALA A 55 0.60 -2.56 7.22
CA ALA A 55 0.14 -3.58 6.29
C ALA A 55 -1.02 -3.06 5.42
N THR A 56 -2.01 -2.39 6.01
CA THR A 56 -3.13 -1.79 5.28
C THR A 56 -2.64 -0.75 4.27
N ALA A 57 -1.78 0.17 4.69
CA ALA A 57 -1.20 1.18 3.82
C ALA A 57 -0.37 0.55 2.67
N ALA A 58 0.41 -0.50 2.97
CA ALA A 58 1.20 -1.22 1.98
C ALA A 58 0.32 -1.90 0.91
N ILE A 59 -0.78 -2.56 1.33
CA ILE A 59 -1.73 -3.19 0.40
C ILE A 59 -2.36 -2.13 -0.51
N LEU A 60 -2.91 -1.07 0.06
CA LEU A 60 -3.56 -0.01 -0.70
C LEU A 60 -2.58 0.68 -1.67
N LYS A 61 -1.37 0.96 -1.21
CA LYS A 61 -0.32 1.57 -2.03
C LYS A 61 0.12 0.64 -3.17
N PHE A 62 0.31 -0.64 -2.87
CA PHE A 62 0.65 -1.62 -3.88
C PHE A 62 -0.43 -1.69 -4.97
N LEU A 63 -1.72 -1.78 -4.59
CA LEU A 63 -2.82 -1.83 -5.54
C LEU A 63 -2.87 -0.58 -6.44
N VAL A 64 -2.75 0.61 -5.85
CA VAL A 64 -2.74 1.88 -6.61
C VAL A 64 -1.54 1.95 -7.56
N MET A 65 -0.34 1.61 -7.07
CA MET A 65 0.88 1.66 -7.88
C MET A 65 0.89 0.62 -8.99
N TYR A 66 0.38 -0.57 -8.71
CA TYR A 66 0.40 -1.68 -9.66
C TYR A 66 -0.69 -1.59 -10.72
N SER A 67 -1.93 -1.25 -10.33
CA SER A 67 -3.10 -1.36 -11.22
C SER A 67 -3.65 -0.04 -11.75
N GLN A 68 -3.38 1.08 -11.07
CA GLN A 68 -3.97 2.38 -11.46
C GLN A 68 -2.98 3.34 -12.11
N GLN A 69 -1.68 3.03 -12.08
CA GLN A 69 -0.65 3.88 -12.67
C GLN A 69 -0.56 3.66 -14.19
N TYR A 70 -1.25 4.51 -14.95
CA TYR A 70 -1.23 4.48 -16.41
C TYR A 70 -0.69 5.78 -17.02
N LEU A 71 -1.37 6.89 -16.77
CA LEU A 71 -1.11 8.16 -17.46
C LEU A 71 0.28 8.72 -17.16
N TRP A 72 0.66 8.73 -15.87
CA TRP A 72 1.95 9.28 -15.46
C TRP A 72 3.14 8.50 -16.03
N PRO A 73 3.21 7.17 -15.87
CA PRO A 73 4.27 6.38 -16.50
C PRO A 73 4.30 6.49 -18.03
N LEU A 74 3.14 6.59 -18.68
CA LEU A 74 3.06 6.76 -20.14
C LEU A 74 3.75 8.05 -20.58
N LEU A 75 3.59 9.15 -19.84
CA LEU A 75 4.17 10.46 -20.18
C LEU A 75 5.67 10.54 -19.83
N VAL A 76 6.10 9.90 -18.74
CA VAL A 76 7.45 10.08 -18.18
C VAL A 76 8.42 9.00 -18.63
N THR A 77 7.92 7.79 -18.98
CA THR A 77 8.77 6.64 -19.30
C THR A 77 8.86 6.43 -20.81
N GLN A 78 9.97 6.90 -21.41
CA GLN A 78 10.21 6.72 -22.84
C GLN A 78 10.69 5.31 -23.19
N SER A 79 11.40 4.63 -22.29
CA SER A 79 11.92 3.27 -22.54
C SER A 79 10.86 2.22 -22.19
N GLU A 80 10.60 1.28 -23.10
CA GLU A 80 9.65 0.16 -22.90
C GLU A 80 10.03 -0.75 -21.74
N ALA A 81 11.33 -0.94 -21.50
CA ALA A 81 11.84 -1.81 -20.42
C ALA A 81 11.42 -1.36 -19.01
N TYR A 82 11.04 -0.10 -18.83
CA TYR A 82 10.67 0.47 -17.52
C TYR A 82 9.18 0.85 -17.43
N ARG A 83 8.37 0.47 -18.42
CA ARG A 83 6.93 0.75 -18.41
C ARG A 83 6.20 -0.21 -17.49
N PRO A 84 5.28 0.27 -16.64
CA PRO A 84 4.41 -0.58 -15.83
C PRO A 84 3.50 -1.46 -16.68
N VAL A 85 3.08 -2.59 -16.11
CA VAL A 85 2.24 -3.59 -16.79
C VAL A 85 0.93 -3.02 -17.35
N MET A 86 0.34 -2.01 -16.71
CA MET A 86 -0.90 -1.38 -17.21
C MET A 86 -0.68 -0.57 -18.48
N VAL A 87 0.51 -0.01 -18.69
CA VAL A 87 0.86 0.63 -19.96
C VAL A 87 1.03 -0.42 -21.05
N GLY A 88 1.63 -1.58 -20.73
CA GLY A 88 1.78 -2.70 -21.65
C GLY A 88 0.45 -3.25 -22.16
N LEU A 89 -0.58 -3.31 -21.30
CA LEU A 89 -1.90 -3.79 -21.68
C LEU A 89 -2.52 -3.02 -22.86
N GLN A 90 -2.26 -1.72 -22.97
CA GLN A 90 -2.82 -0.90 -24.06
C GLN A 90 -2.31 -1.24 -25.45
N TYR A 91 -1.14 -1.87 -25.56
CA TYR A 91 -0.61 -2.30 -26.87
C TYR A 91 -1.48 -3.37 -27.53
N PHE A 92 -2.29 -4.09 -26.74
CA PHE A 92 -3.20 -5.11 -27.28
C PHE A 92 -4.52 -4.52 -27.81
N PHE A 93 -4.89 -3.28 -27.43
CA PHE A 93 -6.11 -2.63 -27.91
C PHE A 93 -5.85 -1.89 -29.23
N GLN A 94 -5.80 -2.64 -30.31
CA GLN A 94 -5.70 -2.17 -31.70
C GLN A 94 -6.96 -2.50 -32.47
N LEU A 95 -7.00 -2.12 -33.75
CA LEU A 95 -8.15 -2.37 -34.67
C LEU A 95 -8.61 -3.85 -34.70
N ASN A 96 -7.72 -4.78 -34.45
CA ASN A 96 -7.98 -6.21 -34.39
C ASN A 96 -7.47 -6.76 -33.04
N THR A 97 -8.24 -6.54 -31.97
CA THR A 97 -7.83 -6.90 -30.62
C THR A 97 -7.71 -8.42 -30.45
N PRO A 98 -6.53 -8.97 -30.15
CA PRO A 98 -6.33 -10.40 -29.94
C PRO A 98 -6.79 -10.79 -28.53
N TRP A 99 -8.08 -11.05 -28.35
CA TRP A 99 -8.68 -11.31 -27.04
C TRP A 99 -8.03 -12.45 -26.25
N GLY A 100 -7.49 -13.47 -26.93
CA GLY A 100 -6.76 -14.54 -26.25
C GLY A 100 -5.50 -14.04 -25.56
N GLU A 101 -4.72 -13.19 -26.23
CA GLU A 101 -3.51 -12.59 -25.67
C GLU A 101 -3.83 -11.60 -24.55
N VAL A 102 -4.90 -10.81 -24.70
CA VAL A 102 -5.40 -9.91 -23.65
C VAL A 102 -5.75 -10.70 -22.39
N MET A 103 -6.48 -11.80 -22.51
CA MET A 103 -6.86 -12.63 -21.36
C MET A 103 -5.64 -13.29 -20.70
N ALA A 104 -4.67 -13.77 -21.49
CA ALA A 104 -3.42 -14.31 -20.97
C ALA A 104 -2.62 -13.24 -20.20
N TYR A 105 -2.51 -12.02 -20.76
CA TYR A 105 -1.83 -10.91 -20.14
C TYR A 105 -2.51 -10.48 -18.82
N LEU A 106 -3.84 -10.37 -18.80
CA LEU A 106 -4.60 -10.08 -17.58
C LEU A 106 -4.43 -11.14 -16.49
N THR A 107 -4.36 -12.42 -16.89
CA THR A 107 -4.09 -13.51 -15.95
C THR A 107 -2.71 -13.34 -15.30
N ILE A 108 -1.68 -13.07 -16.09
CA ILE A 108 -0.32 -12.83 -15.59
C ILE A 108 -0.26 -11.62 -14.66
N ILE A 109 -0.94 -10.52 -14.99
CA ILE A 109 -1.01 -9.32 -14.14
C ILE A 109 -1.71 -9.60 -12.81
N THR A 110 -2.76 -10.43 -12.82
CA THR A 110 -3.57 -10.69 -11.62
C THR A 110 -2.83 -11.57 -10.61
N LEU A 111 -1.96 -12.49 -11.06
CA LEU A 111 -1.23 -13.39 -10.18
C LEU A 111 -0.41 -12.70 -9.08
N PRO A 112 0.46 -11.70 -9.37
CA PRO A 112 1.21 -11.00 -8.32
C PRO A 112 0.30 -10.30 -7.30
N VAL A 113 -0.82 -9.72 -7.76
CA VAL A 113 -1.80 -9.06 -6.88
C VAL A 113 -2.43 -10.08 -5.93
N LEU A 114 -2.83 -11.24 -6.46
CA LEU A 114 -3.42 -12.33 -5.68
C LEU A 114 -2.44 -12.87 -4.64
N ILE A 115 -1.20 -13.13 -5.05
CA ILE A 115 -0.13 -13.61 -4.15
C ILE A 115 0.10 -12.59 -3.02
N PHE A 116 0.26 -11.32 -3.38
CA PHE A 116 0.48 -10.25 -2.41
C PHE A 116 -0.68 -10.12 -1.42
N TYR A 117 -1.91 -10.20 -1.89
CA TYR A 117 -3.10 -10.21 -1.04
C TYR A 117 -3.11 -11.41 -0.09
N LEU A 118 -2.87 -12.63 -0.59
CA LEU A 118 -2.87 -13.85 0.23
C LEU A 118 -1.80 -13.82 1.33
N LEU A 119 -0.66 -13.22 1.07
CA LEU A 119 0.41 -13.05 2.06
C LEU A 119 0.02 -12.08 3.19
N LEU A 120 -0.67 -11.00 2.85
CA LEU A 120 -0.97 -9.90 3.79
C LEU A 120 -2.38 -9.95 4.38
N GLN A 121 -3.30 -10.80 3.89
CA GLN A 121 -4.69 -10.85 4.33
C GLN A 121 -4.85 -11.05 5.84
N ARG A 122 -3.96 -11.83 6.49
CA ARG A 122 -4.02 -12.06 7.94
C ARG A 122 -3.78 -10.77 8.74
N LEU A 123 -2.85 -9.94 8.29
CA LEU A 123 -2.55 -8.65 8.92
C LEU A 123 -3.70 -7.65 8.69
N PHE A 124 -4.34 -7.71 7.52
CA PHE A 124 -5.49 -6.88 7.18
C PHE A 124 -6.71 -7.22 8.06
N ILE A 125 -7.03 -8.50 8.23
CA ILE A 125 -8.14 -8.96 9.06
C ILE A 125 -7.93 -8.55 10.52
N SER A 126 -6.70 -8.66 11.05
CA SER A 126 -6.39 -8.25 12.42
C SER A 126 -6.59 -6.75 12.66
N SER A 127 -6.35 -5.91 11.66
CA SER A 127 -6.56 -4.46 11.76
C SER A 127 -8.05 -4.09 11.83
N ILE A 128 -8.90 -4.78 11.06
CA ILE A 128 -10.35 -4.56 11.07
C ILE A 128 -10.96 -5.07 12.39
N ALA A 129 -10.54 -6.23 12.86
CA ALA A 129 -11.02 -6.80 14.12
C ALA A 129 -10.68 -5.89 15.33
N ALA A 130 -9.50 -5.27 15.34
CA ALA A 130 -9.12 -4.33 16.39
C ALA A 130 -9.96 -3.04 16.40
N SER A 131 -10.45 -2.60 15.24
CA SER A 131 -11.33 -1.42 15.13
C SER A 131 -12.80 -1.72 15.44
N GLY A 132 -13.25 -2.99 15.29
CA GLY A 132 -14.64 -3.41 15.50
C GLY A 132 -15.02 -3.72 16.95
N ILE A 133 -14.09 -3.77 17.89
CA ILE A 133 -14.35 -4.10 19.30
C ILE A 133 -14.68 -2.86 20.16
N LYS A 134 -14.69 -1.66 19.56
CA LYS A 134 -15.13 -0.43 20.25
C LYS A 134 -16.62 -0.15 20.02
N GLY A 135 -17.47 -1.14 20.25
CA GLY A 135 -18.93 -0.99 20.34
C GLY A 135 -19.41 -1.32 21.74
#